data_ae858b09b883f9ac3126cea28d6ba81d
#
_entry.id   ae858b09b883f9ac3126cea28d6ba81d
#
_cell.length_a   1.000
_cell.length_b   1.000
_cell.length_c   1.000
_cell.angle_alpha   90.00
_cell.angle_beta   90.00
_cell.angle_gamma   90.00
#
_symmetry.space_group_name_H-M   'P 1'
#
loop_
_entity.id
_entity.type
_entity.pdbx_description
1 polymer ?
#
loop_
_entity_poly.entity_id
_entity_poly.type
_entity_poly.pdbx_seq_one_letter_code
_entity_poly.pdbx_strand_id
1 'polypeptide(L)'
;MFQRSLLLSFALLVVVRGQQAGTQTAENHPPLSVQSCTAGGSCTTIQSSVVLDSNWRWLHSTADTTNCYTGNTWDTSLCPDPVTCASNCALDGADYTGTYGITASGSDLKLQFVTGANIGSRVYLMDDESTYRLFKLKNQEFTFDVDMSNLPCGLNGALYFVEMDQDGGTARFSGNKAGAKYGTGYCDTQCPHDIKFINGEVSSDTLMELNYN
;
A
#
# COMPACT_ATOMS: atom_id res chain seq x y z
N MET A 1 18.78 -60.43 -2.84
CA MET A 1 19.09 -59.36 -1.89
C MET A 1 18.94 -58.03 -2.62
N PHE A 2 17.74 -57.44 -2.56
CA PHE A 2 17.46 -56.14 -3.21
C PHE A 2 17.64 -55.05 -2.16
N GLN A 3 18.67 -54.23 -2.33
CA GLN A 3 18.92 -53.05 -1.52
C GLN A 3 18.04 -51.90 -2.00
N ARG A 4 17.04 -51.55 -1.20
CA ARG A 4 16.20 -50.38 -1.45
C ARG A 4 16.95 -49.15 -0.96
N SER A 5 17.45 -48.35 -1.90
CA SER A 5 17.97 -47.00 -1.62
C SER A 5 16.81 -46.07 -1.30
N LEU A 6 16.73 -45.65 -0.07
CA LEU A 6 15.77 -44.63 0.40
C LEU A 6 16.35 -43.26 0.01
N LEU A 7 15.85 -42.69 -1.08
CA LEU A 7 16.12 -41.29 -1.44
C LEU A 7 15.31 -40.39 -0.50
N LEU A 8 15.96 -39.84 0.52
CA LEU A 8 15.43 -38.74 1.32
C LEU A 8 15.51 -37.47 0.47
N SER A 9 14.37 -37.08 -0.12
CA SER A 9 14.18 -35.76 -0.70
C SER A 9 14.09 -34.72 0.43
N PHE A 10 15.17 -34.00 0.70
CA PHE A 10 15.13 -32.80 1.50
C PHE A 10 14.44 -31.73 0.67
N ALA A 11 13.16 -31.49 0.93
CA ALA A 11 12.50 -30.28 0.49
C ALA A 11 13.11 -29.11 1.28
N LEU A 12 13.98 -28.34 0.63
CA LEU A 12 14.36 -27.01 1.14
C LEU A 12 13.08 -26.17 1.14
N LEU A 13 12.49 -25.97 2.31
CA LEU A 13 11.50 -24.93 2.53
C LEU A 13 12.24 -23.58 2.41
N VAL A 14 12.22 -23.00 1.23
CA VAL A 14 12.58 -21.61 1.04
C VAL A 14 11.51 -20.80 1.74
N VAL A 15 11.78 -20.33 2.93
CA VAL A 15 10.93 -19.36 3.62
C VAL A 15 11.14 -18.03 2.90
N VAL A 16 10.29 -17.73 1.93
CA VAL A 16 10.25 -16.41 1.29
C VAL A 16 9.75 -15.43 2.34
N ARG A 17 10.61 -14.54 2.76
CA ARG A 17 10.30 -13.48 3.71
C ARG A 17 10.09 -12.19 2.94
N GLY A 18 8.99 -11.53 3.18
CA GLY A 18 8.63 -10.26 2.54
C GLY A 18 7.70 -9.46 3.44
N GLN A 19 7.21 -8.36 2.96
CA GLN A 19 6.39 -7.40 3.68
C GLN A 19 5.23 -8.07 4.43
N GLN A 20 5.25 -7.96 5.76
CA GLN A 20 4.25 -8.57 6.62
C GLN A 20 3.07 -7.62 6.87
N ALA A 21 1.89 -8.21 7.15
CA ALA A 21 0.74 -7.49 7.69
C ALA A 21 0.70 -7.64 9.21
N GLY A 22 0.51 -6.52 9.91
CA GLY A 22 0.38 -6.47 11.35
C GLY A 22 -1.04 -6.83 11.82
N THR A 23 -1.20 -6.90 13.13
CA THR A 23 -2.48 -7.25 13.79
C THR A 23 -2.80 -6.31 14.96
N GLN A 24 -2.06 -5.23 15.13
CA GLN A 24 -2.28 -4.27 16.24
C GLN A 24 -3.51 -3.40 15.98
N THR A 25 -3.71 -3.00 14.73
CA THR A 25 -4.84 -2.19 14.28
C THR A 25 -5.56 -2.90 13.13
N ALA A 26 -6.87 -3.07 13.24
CA ALA A 26 -7.66 -3.63 12.16
C ALA A 26 -7.70 -2.70 10.95
N GLU A 27 -7.56 -3.25 9.75
CA GLU A 27 -7.77 -2.49 8.52
C GLU A 27 -9.25 -2.41 8.21
N ASN A 28 -9.77 -1.17 8.09
CA ASN A 28 -11.16 -0.89 7.73
C ASN A 28 -11.19 0.19 6.65
N HIS A 29 -11.40 -0.21 5.41
CA HIS A 29 -11.41 0.69 4.27
C HIS A 29 -12.62 1.63 4.30
N PRO A 30 -12.44 2.97 4.22
CA PRO A 30 -13.55 3.91 4.08
C PRO A 30 -14.35 3.63 2.82
N PRO A 31 -15.69 3.47 2.91
CA PRO A 31 -16.52 3.20 1.76
C PRO A 31 -16.63 4.41 0.85
N LEU A 32 -16.48 4.21 -0.46
CA LEU A 32 -16.59 5.24 -1.50
C LEU A 32 -17.34 4.66 -2.69
N SER A 33 -18.50 5.23 -3.03
CA SER A 33 -19.27 4.79 -4.18
C SER A 33 -18.77 5.46 -5.47
N VAL A 34 -18.78 4.71 -6.56
CA VAL A 34 -18.58 5.24 -7.92
C VAL A 34 -19.77 4.87 -8.80
N GLN A 35 -19.97 5.60 -9.89
CA GLN A 35 -21.05 5.32 -10.84
C GLN A 35 -20.48 4.80 -12.16
N SER A 36 -21.12 3.78 -12.71
CA SER A 36 -20.91 3.34 -14.08
C SER A 36 -22.13 3.74 -14.90
N CYS A 37 -21.91 4.59 -15.89
CA CYS A 37 -22.97 5.16 -16.73
C CYS A 37 -22.85 4.68 -18.17
N THR A 38 -23.98 4.48 -18.83
CA THR A 38 -24.05 4.23 -20.28
C THR A 38 -24.15 5.55 -21.04
N ALA A 39 -23.83 5.54 -22.32
CA ALA A 39 -24.00 6.70 -23.19
C ALA A 39 -25.45 7.22 -23.25
N GLY A 40 -26.44 6.41 -22.90
CA GLY A 40 -27.85 6.80 -22.78
C GLY A 40 -28.22 7.46 -21.46
N GLY A 41 -27.25 7.74 -20.56
CA GLY A 41 -27.45 8.44 -19.30
C GLY A 41 -27.96 7.56 -18.14
N SER A 42 -28.10 6.25 -18.32
CA SER A 42 -28.44 5.32 -17.23
C SER A 42 -27.18 4.99 -16.43
N CYS A 43 -27.22 5.23 -15.11
CA CYS A 43 -26.10 4.99 -14.20
C CYS A 43 -26.43 3.90 -13.17
N THR A 44 -25.44 3.10 -12.84
CA THR A 44 -25.48 2.10 -11.75
C THR A 44 -24.42 2.43 -10.73
N THR A 45 -24.82 2.51 -9.46
CA THR A 45 -23.88 2.71 -8.35
C THR A 45 -23.10 1.42 -8.08
N ILE A 46 -21.79 1.56 -8.04
CA ILE A 46 -20.87 0.50 -7.67
C ILE A 46 -20.34 0.83 -6.27
N GLN A 47 -20.52 -0.09 -5.34
CA GLN A 47 -19.94 0.04 -4.02
C GLN A 47 -18.44 -0.28 -4.11
N SER A 48 -17.65 0.59 -3.55
CA SER A 48 -16.20 0.54 -3.53
C SER A 48 -15.70 1.07 -2.19
N SER A 49 -14.40 1.12 -2.01
CA SER A 49 -13.75 1.73 -0.85
C SER A 49 -12.40 2.32 -1.24
N VAL A 50 -11.73 2.98 -0.32
CA VAL A 50 -10.36 3.47 -0.55
C VAL A 50 -9.40 2.85 0.45
N VAL A 51 -8.18 2.60 0.00
CA VAL A 51 -7.08 2.10 0.82
C VAL A 51 -5.93 3.11 0.84
N LEU A 52 -5.37 3.34 2.02
CA LEU A 52 -4.18 4.18 2.19
C LEU A 52 -2.94 3.47 1.65
N ASP A 53 -2.12 4.19 0.91
CA ASP A 53 -0.82 3.71 0.44
C ASP A 53 0.06 3.23 1.61
N SER A 54 0.77 2.15 1.39
CA SER A 54 1.65 1.51 2.37
C SER A 54 2.74 2.44 2.91
N ASN A 55 3.18 3.44 2.13
CA ASN A 55 4.21 4.39 2.53
C ASN A 55 3.82 5.29 3.71
N TRP A 56 2.53 5.57 3.89
CA TRP A 56 2.02 6.37 5.01
C TRP A 56 1.74 5.54 6.26
N ARG A 57 1.70 4.21 6.13
CA ARG A 57 1.31 3.35 7.24
C ARG A 57 2.39 3.24 8.30
N TRP A 58 1.92 2.99 9.51
CA TRP A 58 2.80 2.60 10.60
C TRP A 58 3.48 1.28 10.29
N LEU A 59 4.80 1.28 10.43
CA LEU A 59 5.66 0.13 10.24
C LEU A 59 6.35 -0.18 11.55
N HIS A 60 6.07 -1.33 12.13
CA HIS A 60 6.57 -1.73 13.43
C HIS A 60 7.13 -3.16 13.42
N SER A 61 7.87 -3.50 14.47
CA SER A 61 8.39 -4.85 14.70
C SER A 61 7.24 -5.87 14.73
N THR A 62 7.46 -7.03 14.11
CA THR A 62 6.52 -8.16 14.20
C THR A 62 6.44 -8.76 15.62
N ALA A 63 7.42 -8.47 16.48
CA ALA A 63 7.48 -8.98 17.85
C ALA A 63 6.80 -8.05 18.88
N ASP A 64 6.79 -6.75 18.62
CA ASP A 64 6.29 -5.73 19.54
C ASP A 64 5.84 -4.45 18.81
N THR A 65 5.74 -3.33 19.53
CA THR A 65 5.33 -2.02 19.00
C THR A 65 6.51 -1.09 18.68
N THR A 66 7.74 -1.61 18.59
CA THR A 66 8.92 -0.83 18.23
C THR A 66 8.82 -0.38 16.78
N ASN A 67 8.99 0.91 16.51
CA ASN A 67 8.98 1.43 15.17
C ASN A 67 10.17 0.92 14.37
N CYS A 68 9.92 0.39 13.18
CA CYS A 68 10.98 0.05 12.23
C CYS A 68 11.48 1.28 11.46
N TYR A 69 10.65 2.32 11.38
CA TYR A 69 10.92 3.53 10.63
C TYR A 69 10.35 4.73 11.37
N THR A 70 11.19 5.74 11.65
CA THR A 70 10.78 6.95 12.36
C THR A 70 11.36 8.19 11.69
N GLY A 71 10.51 9.16 11.36
CA GLY A 71 10.90 10.29 10.54
C GLY A 71 11.31 9.79 9.15
N ASN A 72 12.60 9.86 8.84
CA ASN A 72 13.17 9.31 7.60
C ASN A 72 14.30 8.31 7.88
N THR A 73 14.26 7.67 9.05
CA THR A 73 15.35 6.80 9.49
C THR A 73 14.84 5.40 9.84
N TRP A 74 15.51 4.39 9.30
CA TRP A 74 15.28 2.98 9.64
C TRP A 74 15.97 2.61 10.96
N ASP A 75 15.34 1.75 11.75
CA ASP A 75 15.99 1.10 12.88
C ASP A 75 16.94 0.03 12.35
N THR A 76 18.25 0.26 12.46
CA THR A 76 19.28 -0.64 11.93
C THR A 76 19.34 -2.00 12.63
N SER A 77 18.81 -2.12 13.84
CA SER A 77 18.71 -3.40 14.55
C SER A 77 17.59 -4.29 14.00
N LEU A 78 16.51 -3.70 13.54
CA LEU A 78 15.38 -4.38 12.90
C LEU A 78 15.57 -4.51 11.39
N CYS A 79 16.23 -3.54 10.78
CA CYS A 79 16.39 -3.35 9.34
C CYS A 79 17.87 -3.26 8.92
N PRO A 80 18.71 -4.29 9.16
CA PRO A 80 20.10 -4.28 8.72
C PRO A 80 20.26 -4.47 7.21
N ASP A 81 19.27 -5.08 6.56
CA ASP A 81 19.17 -5.29 5.11
C ASP A 81 17.70 -5.38 4.69
N PRO A 82 17.37 -5.22 3.39
CA PRO A 82 15.99 -5.20 2.89
C PRO A 82 15.15 -6.43 3.21
N VAL A 83 15.74 -7.62 3.11
CA VAL A 83 15.05 -8.90 3.31
C VAL A 83 14.76 -9.12 4.78
N THR A 84 15.74 -8.86 5.64
CA THR A 84 15.59 -8.94 7.10
C THR A 84 14.59 -7.92 7.59
N CYS A 85 14.64 -6.69 7.10
CA CYS A 85 13.69 -5.64 7.42
C CYS A 85 12.25 -6.05 7.08
N ALA A 86 12.00 -6.51 5.86
CA ALA A 86 10.67 -6.95 5.43
C ALA A 86 10.14 -8.15 6.23
N SER A 87 11.03 -8.94 6.82
CA SER A 87 10.67 -10.06 7.72
C SER A 87 10.36 -9.62 9.14
N ASN A 88 11.09 -8.62 9.64
CA ASN A 88 10.99 -8.17 11.02
C ASN A 88 9.90 -7.12 11.22
N CYS A 89 9.44 -6.49 10.14
CA CYS A 89 8.53 -5.35 10.18
C CYS A 89 7.21 -5.63 9.51
N ALA A 90 6.13 -5.15 10.10
CA ALA A 90 4.78 -5.32 9.61
C ALA A 90 4.08 -3.97 9.41
N LEU A 91 3.28 -3.87 8.34
CA LEU A 91 2.34 -2.77 8.12
C LEU A 91 1.06 -3.04 8.88
N ASP A 92 0.54 -2.05 9.57
CA ASP A 92 -0.72 -2.18 10.29
C ASP A 92 -1.88 -1.44 9.62
N GLY A 93 -3.08 -1.71 10.10
CA GLY A 93 -4.29 -1.00 9.71
C GLY A 93 -4.18 0.50 9.99
N ALA A 94 -4.99 1.30 9.30
CA ALA A 94 -4.94 2.75 9.36
C ALA A 94 -6.15 3.33 10.10
N ASP A 95 -5.90 4.28 11.01
CA ASP A 95 -6.93 5.20 11.48
C ASP A 95 -7.09 6.33 10.46
N TYR A 96 -7.90 6.09 9.46
CA TYR A 96 -8.09 6.97 8.31
C TYR A 96 -8.47 8.40 8.71
N THR A 97 -9.43 8.53 9.63
CA THR A 97 -9.96 9.85 10.01
C THR A 97 -9.06 10.55 11.02
N GLY A 98 -8.67 9.88 12.09
CA GLY A 98 -7.95 10.50 13.21
C GLY A 98 -6.50 10.80 12.91
N THR A 99 -5.81 9.88 12.23
CA THR A 99 -4.38 10.04 11.93
C THR A 99 -4.14 10.72 10.58
N TYR A 100 -4.91 10.35 9.55
CA TYR A 100 -4.62 10.76 8.16
C TYR A 100 -5.57 11.83 7.62
N GLY A 101 -6.67 12.13 8.32
CA GLY A 101 -7.67 13.11 7.86
C GLY A 101 -8.36 12.69 6.57
N ILE A 102 -8.49 11.38 6.34
CA ILE A 102 -9.16 10.78 5.19
C ILE A 102 -10.59 10.44 5.60
N THR A 103 -11.56 11.03 4.91
CA THR A 103 -12.97 10.72 5.11
C THR A 103 -13.65 10.46 3.78
N ALA A 104 -14.57 9.49 3.76
CA ALA A 104 -15.40 9.19 2.60
C ALA A 104 -16.88 9.15 3.02
N SER A 105 -17.77 9.67 2.16
CA SER A 105 -19.21 9.68 2.38
C SER A 105 -19.94 9.66 1.04
N GLY A 106 -20.69 8.60 0.78
CA GLY A 106 -21.34 8.41 -0.52
C GLY A 106 -20.31 8.31 -1.64
N SER A 107 -20.28 9.30 -2.54
CA SER A 107 -19.29 9.42 -3.63
C SER A 107 -18.20 10.46 -3.36
N ASP A 108 -18.20 11.08 -2.18
CA ASP A 108 -17.26 12.13 -1.84
C ASP A 108 -16.07 11.56 -1.06
N LEU A 109 -14.86 11.93 -1.47
CA LEU A 109 -13.60 11.62 -0.79
C LEU A 109 -12.93 12.94 -0.40
N LYS A 110 -12.61 13.09 0.88
CA LYS A 110 -11.83 14.21 1.40
C LYS A 110 -10.49 13.73 1.92
N LEU A 111 -9.43 14.35 1.43
CA LEU A 111 -8.05 14.17 1.90
C LEU A 111 -7.60 15.49 2.54
N GLN A 112 -7.35 15.49 3.85
CA GLN A 112 -6.80 16.65 4.54
C GLN A 112 -5.29 16.64 4.41
N PHE A 113 -4.71 17.79 4.00
CA PHE A 113 -3.26 17.86 3.76
C PHE A 113 -2.44 17.71 5.04
N VAL A 114 -2.87 18.32 6.15
CA VAL A 114 -2.19 18.22 7.46
C VAL A 114 -3.19 17.75 8.49
N THR A 115 -2.88 16.65 9.18
CA THR A 115 -3.67 16.10 10.29
C THR A 115 -2.72 15.72 11.42
N GLY A 116 -2.70 16.52 12.51
CA GLY A 116 -1.70 16.35 13.55
C GLY A 116 -0.27 16.45 13.02
N ALA A 117 0.51 15.40 13.17
CA ALA A 117 1.88 15.30 12.66
C ALA A 117 1.94 14.70 11.24
N ASN A 118 0.85 14.18 10.72
CA ASN A 118 0.81 13.59 9.38
C ASN A 118 0.69 14.67 8.31
N ILE A 119 1.47 14.55 7.24
CA ILE A 119 1.46 15.45 6.08
C ILE A 119 1.18 14.63 4.82
N GLY A 120 0.12 15.03 4.12
CA GLY A 120 -0.31 14.39 2.87
C GLY A 120 -0.85 12.98 3.06
N SER A 121 -1.32 12.42 1.99
CA SER A 121 -1.75 11.02 1.86
C SER A 121 -1.90 10.67 0.39
N ARG A 122 -1.81 9.39 0.07
CA ARG A 122 -2.19 8.82 -1.22
C ARG A 122 -3.11 7.63 -0.95
N VAL A 123 -4.20 7.56 -1.68
CA VAL A 123 -5.16 6.47 -1.57
C VAL A 123 -5.46 5.87 -2.93
N TYR A 124 -5.87 4.62 -2.93
CA TYR A 124 -6.27 3.87 -4.13
C TYR A 124 -7.72 3.42 -4.00
N LEU A 125 -8.43 3.37 -5.13
CA LEU A 125 -9.78 2.85 -5.17
C LEU A 125 -9.76 1.32 -5.19
N MET A 126 -10.56 0.70 -4.32
CA MET A 126 -10.68 -0.74 -4.19
C MET A 126 -11.85 -1.27 -4.99
N ASP A 127 -11.74 -2.50 -5.50
CA ASP A 127 -12.87 -3.24 -6.05
C ASP A 127 -13.54 -4.12 -4.98
N ASP A 128 -12.71 -4.72 -4.13
CA ASP A 128 -13.10 -5.45 -2.92
C ASP A 128 -12.07 -5.24 -1.80
N GLU A 129 -12.13 -6.01 -0.72
CA GLU A 129 -11.23 -5.90 0.44
C GLU A 129 -9.74 -6.18 0.13
N SER A 130 -9.42 -6.79 -1.01
CA SER A 130 -8.10 -7.32 -1.34
C SER A 130 -7.61 -6.96 -2.73
N THR A 131 -8.43 -6.27 -3.52
CA THR A 131 -8.09 -5.92 -4.91
C THR A 131 -8.41 -4.48 -5.24
N TYR A 132 -7.50 -3.86 -6.02
CA TYR A 132 -7.70 -2.53 -6.58
C TYR A 132 -8.72 -2.54 -7.71
N ARG A 133 -9.48 -1.45 -7.82
CA ARG A 133 -10.35 -1.24 -8.97
C ARG A 133 -9.55 -0.85 -10.19
N LEU A 134 -9.59 -1.71 -11.22
CA LEU A 134 -8.93 -1.47 -12.49
C LEU A 134 -9.87 -0.78 -13.48
N PHE A 135 -9.34 0.20 -14.21
CA PHE A 135 -10.04 0.94 -15.25
C PHE A 135 -9.50 0.59 -16.63
N LYS A 136 -10.39 0.09 -17.51
CA LYS A 136 -10.09 -0.14 -18.91
C LYS A 136 -10.55 1.06 -19.72
N LEU A 137 -9.76 2.13 -19.73
CA LEU A 137 -10.16 3.46 -20.20
C LEU A 137 -10.41 3.56 -21.72
N LYS A 138 -10.05 2.56 -22.52
CA LYS A 138 -10.23 2.62 -23.98
C LYS A 138 -11.72 2.73 -24.32
N ASN A 139 -12.09 3.81 -25.05
CA ASN A 139 -13.46 4.15 -25.43
C ASN A 139 -14.39 4.39 -24.20
N GLN A 140 -13.83 4.88 -23.11
CA GLN A 140 -14.58 5.27 -21.92
C GLN A 140 -14.19 6.67 -21.48
N GLU A 141 -15.07 7.32 -20.75
CA GLU A 141 -14.87 8.60 -20.10
C GLU A 141 -14.80 8.37 -18.59
N PHE A 142 -13.87 9.06 -17.93
CA PHE A 142 -13.77 9.12 -16.48
C PHE A 142 -14.00 10.57 -16.05
N THR A 143 -15.01 10.79 -15.23
CA THR A 143 -15.42 12.14 -14.79
C THR A 143 -15.43 12.21 -13.28
N PHE A 144 -14.92 13.31 -12.74
CA PHE A 144 -14.93 13.61 -11.32
C PHE A 144 -14.95 15.12 -11.11
N ASP A 145 -15.49 15.56 -9.98
CA ASP A 145 -15.39 16.91 -9.50
C ASP A 145 -14.26 17.03 -8.50
N VAL A 146 -13.58 18.20 -8.49
CA VAL A 146 -12.48 18.44 -7.56
C VAL A 146 -12.65 19.79 -6.88
N ASP A 147 -12.55 19.80 -5.54
CA ASP A 147 -12.48 21.02 -4.74
C ASP A 147 -11.10 21.15 -4.10
N MET A 148 -10.30 22.07 -4.63
CA MET A 148 -8.99 22.47 -4.10
C MET A 148 -8.98 23.92 -3.61
N SER A 149 -10.14 24.51 -3.33
CA SER A 149 -10.29 25.92 -2.94
C SER A 149 -9.49 26.29 -1.69
N ASN A 150 -9.25 25.32 -0.80
CA ASN A 150 -8.50 25.49 0.44
C ASN A 150 -7.05 24.98 0.35
N LEU A 151 -6.59 24.54 -0.82
CA LEU A 151 -5.22 24.05 -0.99
C LEU A 151 -4.32 25.21 -1.40
N PRO A 152 -3.30 25.60 -0.59
CA PRO A 152 -2.37 26.69 -0.91
C PRO A 152 -1.53 26.41 -2.15
N CYS A 153 -1.05 27.49 -2.79
CA CYS A 153 -0.10 27.38 -3.90
C CYS A 153 1.15 26.59 -3.51
N GLY A 154 1.64 25.78 -4.45
CA GLY A 154 2.83 24.95 -4.25
C GLY A 154 2.54 23.57 -3.65
N LEU A 155 1.29 23.27 -3.30
CA LEU A 155 0.88 21.95 -2.88
C LEU A 155 0.26 21.16 -4.05
N ASN A 156 0.49 19.86 -4.04
CA ASN A 156 0.00 18.96 -5.07
C ASN A 156 -1.30 18.28 -4.60
N GLY A 157 -2.42 18.57 -5.26
CA GLY A 157 -3.66 17.80 -5.15
C GLY A 157 -3.96 17.16 -6.49
N ALA A 158 -3.76 15.87 -6.63
CA ALA A 158 -3.82 15.18 -7.89
C ALA A 158 -4.67 13.92 -7.84
N LEU A 159 -5.43 13.68 -8.93
CA LEU A 159 -6.00 12.39 -9.29
C LEU A 159 -5.34 11.94 -10.58
N TYR A 160 -4.82 10.72 -10.60
CA TYR A 160 -4.14 10.16 -11.77
C TYR A 160 -4.27 8.64 -11.83
N PHE A 161 -4.06 8.08 -13.00
CA PHE A 161 -4.02 6.65 -13.22
C PHE A 161 -2.58 6.17 -13.20
N VAL A 162 -2.38 4.99 -12.62
CA VAL A 162 -1.08 4.34 -12.53
C VAL A 162 -1.24 2.86 -12.85
N GLU A 163 -0.23 2.27 -13.49
CA GLU A 163 -0.18 0.83 -13.71
C GLU A 163 0.19 0.13 -12.40
N MET A 164 -0.71 -0.74 -11.92
CA MET A 164 -0.52 -1.50 -10.69
C MET A 164 -1.11 -2.90 -10.84
N ASP A 165 -0.49 -3.88 -10.16
CA ASP A 165 -1.10 -5.21 -10.03
C ASP A 165 -2.39 -5.12 -9.21
N GLN A 166 -3.45 -5.76 -9.67
CA GLN A 166 -4.77 -5.67 -9.01
C GLN A 166 -4.75 -6.12 -7.55
N ASP A 167 -3.91 -7.08 -7.22
CA ASP A 167 -3.74 -7.63 -5.87
C ASP A 167 -2.64 -6.92 -5.05
N GLY A 168 -2.10 -5.80 -5.56
CA GLY A 168 -0.99 -5.10 -4.92
C GLY A 168 0.34 -5.84 -4.99
N GLY A 169 0.47 -6.82 -5.91
CA GLY A 169 1.69 -7.57 -6.18
C GLY A 169 1.82 -8.90 -5.44
N THR A 170 0.81 -9.37 -4.72
CA THR A 170 0.90 -10.62 -3.93
C THR A 170 1.08 -11.87 -4.80
N ALA A 171 0.46 -11.92 -5.98
CA ALA A 171 0.62 -13.05 -6.91
C ALA A 171 2.00 -13.07 -7.57
N ARG A 172 2.58 -11.91 -7.81
CA ARG A 172 3.89 -11.77 -8.46
C ARG A 172 5.03 -11.96 -7.46
N PHE A 173 4.86 -11.45 -6.24
CA PHE A 173 5.88 -11.43 -5.19
C PHE A 173 5.36 -12.18 -3.96
N SER A 174 5.68 -13.45 -3.87
CA SER A 174 5.19 -14.36 -2.82
C SER A 174 5.56 -13.92 -1.39
N GLY A 175 6.56 -13.08 -1.25
CA GLY A 175 6.95 -12.42 0.01
C GLY A 175 5.96 -11.36 0.47
N ASN A 176 5.29 -10.66 -0.44
CA ASN A 176 4.32 -9.62 -0.10
C ASN A 176 3.03 -10.24 0.49
N LYS A 177 2.83 -10.07 1.80
CA LYS A 177 1.63 -10.53 2.52
C LYS A 177 0.62 -9.42 2.77
N ALA A 178 1.02 -8.18 2.55
CA ALA A 178 0.18 -7.01 2.76
C ALA A 178 -0.77 -6.77 1.56
N GLY A 179 -0.25 -6.77 0.34
CA GLY A 179 -1.03 -6.66 -0.88
C GLY A 179 -1.86 -5.38 -1.00
N ALA A 180 -2.85 -5.41 -1.89
CA ALA A 180 -3.76 -4.29 -2.12
C ALA A 180 -4.52 -3.89 -0.86
N LYS A 181 -4.83 -4.84 0.03
CA LYS A 181 -5.50 -4.57 1.30
C LYS A 181 -4.77 -3.52 2.15
N TYR A 182 -3.46 -3.44 2.06
CA TYR A 182 -2.63 -2.48 2.80
C TYR A 182 -1.97 -1.44 1.89
N GLY A 183 -2.42 -1.31 0.64
CA GLY A 183 -1.99 -0.25 -0.26
C GLY A 183 -0.61 -0.45 -0.88
N THR A 184 -0.19 -1.70 -1.15
CA THR A 184 1.13 -1.97 -1.76
C THR A 184 1.09 -1.98 -3.29
N GLY A 185 2.26 -1.93 -3.93
CA GLY A 185 2.42 -2.12 -5.37
C GLY A 185 2.53 -0.85 -6.20
N TYR A 186 2.47 0.32 -5.58
CA TYR A 186 2.70 1.59 -6.27
C TYR A 186 4.19 1.78 -6.60
N CYS A 187 4.46 2.19 -7.83
CA CYS A 187 5.76 2.66 -8.27
C CYS A 187 5.56 3.62 -9.45
N ASP A 188 6.25 4.74 -9.46
CA ASP A 188 6.24 5.72 -10.55
C ASP A 188 7.65 5.99 -11.08
N THR A 189 7.85 7.08 -11.83
CA THR A 189 9.16 7.44 -12.38
C THR A 189 10.19 7.85 -11.33
N GLN A 190 9.78 8.11 -10.09
CA GLN A 190 10.65 8.43 -8.95
C GLN A 190 11.01 7.21 -8.12
N CYS A 191 10.39 6.05 -8.40
CA CYS A 191 10.76 4.80 -7.78
C CYS A 191 12.24 4.45 -8.10
N PRO A 192 13.05 4.09 -7.10
CA PRO A 192 12.70 3.67 -5.75
C PRO A 192 12.81 4.72 -4.63
N HIS A 193 13.20 5.96 -4.91
CA HIS A 193 13.64 6.95 -3.91
C HIS A 193 12.71 7.19 -2.72
N ASP A 194 11.41 7.27 -2.96
CA ASP A 194 10.42 7.63 -1.93
C ASP A 194 9.53 6.45 -1.52
N ILE A 195 9.80 5.26 -2.01
CA ILE A 195 9.01 4.06 -1.78
C ILE A 195 9.73 3.12 -0.81
N LYS A 196 9.14 2.87 0.36
CA LYS A 196 9.70 1.98 1.38
C LYS A 196 9.79 0.53 0.93
N PHE A 197 8.80 0.07 0.16
CA PHE A 197 8.70 -1.33 -0.24
C PHE A 197 8.57 -1.47 -1.76
N ILE A 198 9.43 -2.31 -2.33
CA ILE A 198 9.38 -2.70 -3.73
C ILE A 198 9.41 -4.22 -3.79
N ASN A 199 8.48 -4.81 -4.57
CA ASN A 199 8.41 -6.26 -4.76
C ASN A 199 8.24 -7.05 -3.46
N GLY A 200 7.63 -6.46 -2.43
CA GLY A 200 7.43 -7.09 -1.13
C GLY A 200 8.67 -7.08 -0.23
N GLU A 201 9.72 -6.37 -0.62
CA GLU A 201 10.95 -6.16 0.16
C GLU A 201 11.15 -4.66 0.42
N VAL A 202 11.90 -4.34 1.46
CA VAL A 202 12.26 -2.94 1.72
C VAL A 202 13.18 -2.45 0.62
N SER A 203 12.94 -1.22 0.12
CA SER A 203 13.77 -0.63 -0.91
C SER A 203 15.22 -0.47 -0.44
N SER A 204 16.16 -1.03 -1.20
CA SER A 204 17.59 -0.91 -0.90
C SER A 204 18.08 0.53 -0.94
N ASP A 205 17.51 1.37 -1.80
CA ASP A 205 17.91 2.75 -1.94
C ASP A 205 17.47 3.57 -0.73
N THR A 206 16.27 3.31 -0.20
CA THR A 206 15.80 3.91 1.05
C THR A 206 16.62 3.48 2.27
N LEU A 207 17.19 2.26 2.27
CA LEU A 207 18.07 1.77 3.33
C LEU A 207 19.52 2.27 3.19
N MET A 208 20.02 2.47 1.95
CA MET A 208 21.41 2.86 1.73
C MET A 208 21.70 4.34 2.01
N GLU A 209 20.71 5.22 1.99
CA GLU A 209 20.89 6.62 2.42
C GLU A 209 21.38 6.75 3.87
N LEU A 210 21.24 5.70 4.68
CA LEU A 210 21.70 5.66 6.07
C LEU A 210 23.22 5.46 6.23
N ASN A 211 23.95 5.02 5.18
CA ASN A 211 25.36 4.69 5.28
C ASN A 211 26.31 5.82 4.78
N TYR A 212 25.78 6.99 4.43
CA TYR A 212 26.55 8.12 3.89
C TYR A 212 26.47 9.42 4.68
N ASN A 213 26.03 9.38 5.96
CA ASN A 213 26.11 10.53 6.88
C ASN A 213 27.07 10.26 8.03
#